data_a7f8fad59eabd9efe854dbae3284ca3c
#
_entry.id   a7f8fad59eabd9efe854dbae3284ca3c
#
_cell.length_a   1.000
_cell.length_b   1.000
_cell.length_c   1.000
_cell.angle_alpha   90.00
_cell.angle_beta   90.00
_cell.angle_gamma   90.00
#
_symmetry.space_group_name_H-M   'P 1'
#
loop_
_entity.id
_entity.type
_entity.pdbx_description
1 polymer ?
#
loop_
_entity_poly.entity_id
_entity_poly.type
_entity_poly.pdbx_seq_one_letter_code
_entity_poly.pdbx_strand_id
1 'polypeptide(L)'
;MAEPLLQLAGVGKDYAKVSANAGRIRLVFDLLRGRAASKVFRALDNVSFELAAGESLGIIGENGAGKSTLLKIVAGVITPTRGTVAVRGRVGALLELGSGFHPEYSGLDNIDLAAALLGLAPAEIAAKRDEIIAFADIGEHIHDLIKHYSSGMVVRLGFAVATALRPDILITDEVLAVGDESFQKKCVAWIESFLGNGGTLLLCSHSMYHIQKLCRSALWLRDGLVERQGPAAQVAQAYLAYHEEKSSRVKQPIAAPQAAAAGMYAVQSLTLEPPGQVKTGAALAVHGAVYSPDGRAPVVLIGLVRADGTPVYGIATDMDGAQPWRIDDRHFGFTLAFPRLPLLPGKYFVRAHALDPEGVRLFDNVEVTLIVEGETRELGLARIEHAWQAAPAVKASADIRSLGKI
;
A
#
# COMPACT_ATOMS: atom_id res chain seq x y z
N MET A 1 -2.28 -23.76 18.87
CA MET A 1 -2.33 -22.59 17.97
C MET A 1 -3.50 -22.80 17.03
N ALA A 2 -4.31 -21.77 16.78
CA ALA A 2 -5.41 -21.88 15.81
C ALA A 2 -4.81 -22.11 14.42
N GLU A 3 -5.44 -22.97 13.61
CA GLU A 3 -5.01 -23.21 12.24
C GLU A 3 -5.19 -21.94 11.40
N PRO A 4 -4.21 -21.59 10.52
CA PRO A 4 -4.30 -20.40 9.68
C PRO A 4 -5.48 -20.51 8.68
N LEU A 5 -6.14 -19.37 8.38
CA LEU A 5 -7.19 -19.31 7.35
C LEU A 5 -6.60 -19.47 5.94
N LEU A 6 -5.38 -18.97 5.73
CA LEU A 6 -4.67 -19.09 4.46
C LEU A 6 -3.27 -19.61 4.73
N GLN A 7 -2.87 -20.65 4.00
CA GLN A 7 -1.52 -21.21 4.07
C GLN A 7 -1.02 -21.52 2.66
N LEU A 8 0.13 -20.98 2.32
CA LEU A 8 0.88 -21.30 1.11
C LEU A 8 2.18 -21.99 1.48
N ALA A 9 2.50 -23.11 0.83
CA ALA A 9 3.74 -23.83 1.04
C ALA A 9 4.42 -24.13 -0.31
N GLY A 10 5.55 -23.47 -0.57
CA GLY A 10 6.39 -23.68 -1.75
C GLY A 10 5.69 -23.36 -3.08
N VAL A 11 4.78 -22.39 -3.09
CA VAL A 11 3.95 -22.09 -4.27
C VAL A 11 4.80 -21.52 -5.40
N GLY A 12 4.73 -22.17 -6.56
CA GLY A 12 5.31 -21.71 -7.81
C GLY A 12 4.31 -21.73 -8.95
N LYS A 13 4.44 -20.76 -9.86
CA LYS A 13 3.60 -20.68 -11.07
C LYS A 13 4.44 -20.42 -12.29
N ASP A 14 4.35 -21.34 -13.23
CA ASP A 14 5.02 -21.30 -14.51
C ASP A 14 3.99 -21.08 -15.63
N TYR A 15 4.30 -20.18 -16.56
CA TYR A 15 3.53 -19.97 -17.79
C TYR A 15 4.37 -20.35 -19.00
N ALA A 16 3.78 -21.07 -19.95
CA ALA A 16 4.43 -21.37 -21.21
C ALA A 16 4.60 -20.09 -22.03
N LYS A 17 5.82 -19.72 -22.39
CA LYS A 17 6.09 -18.58 -23.26
C LYS A 17 5.83 -19.01 -24.71
N VAL A 18 4.64 -18.69 -25.24
CA VAL A 18 4.32 -18.90 -26.65
C VAL A 18 5.02 -17.83 -27.47
N SER A 19 6.00 -18.20 -28.28
CA SER A 19 6.61 -17.26 -29.23
C SER A 19 5.57 -16.86 -30.26
N ALA A 20 5.32 -15.56 -30.42
CA ALA A 20 4.36 -15.00 -31.38
C ALA A 20 4.62 -15.44 -32.84
N ASN A 21 5.83 -15.90 -33.15
CA ASN A 21 6.24 -16.36 -34.49
C ASN A 21 6.17 -17.89 -34.69
N ALA A 22 5.79 -18.67 -33.66
CA ALA A 22 5.56 -20.10 -33.85
C ALA A 22 4.10 -20.27 -34.30
N GLY A 23 3.87 -20.61 -35.54
CA GLY A 23 2.51 -20.87 -36.07
C GLY A 23 1.77 -21.86 -35.16
N ARG A 24 0.49 -21.56 -34.86
CA ARG A 24 -0.37 -22.39 -33.95
C ARG A 24 -0.30 -23.88 -34.22
N ILE A 25 -0.07 -24.27 -35.48
CA ILE A 25 0.07 -25.67 -35.92
C ILE A 25 1.34 -26.31 -35.39
N ARG A 26 2.46 -25.58 -35.30
CA ARG A 26 3.72 -26.11 -34.78
C ARG A 26 3.66 -26.37 -33.27
N LEU A 27 2.91 -25.55 -32.55
CA LEU A 27 2.66 -25.70 -31.12
C LEU A 27 1.89 -27.00 -30.80
N VAL A 28 0.86 -27.31 -31.60
CA VAL A 28 0.07 -28.56 -31.47
C VAL A 28 0.95 -29.79 -31.78
N PHE A 29 1.83 -29.71 -32.77
CA PHE A 29 2.76 -30.79 -33.12
C PHE A 29 3.84 -30.99 -32.05
N ASP A 30 4.35 -29.92 -31.43
CA ASP A 30 5.36 -30.01 -30.36
C ASP A 30 4.73 -30.58 -29.07
N LEU A 31 3.48 -30.22 -28.75
CA LEU A 31 2.70 -30.79 -27.66
C LEU A 31 2.43 -32.30 -27.86
N LEU A 32 2.04 -32.71 -29.09
CA LEU A 32 1.81 -34.11 -29.44
C LEU A 32 3.09 -34.96 -29.40
N ARG A 33 4.26 -34.34 -29.56
CA ARG A 33 5.58 -35.01 -29.49
C ARG A 33 6.23 -34.94 -28.12
N GLY A 34 5.54 -34.44 -27.09
CA GLY A 34 6.07 -34.33 -25.72
C GLY A 34 7.27 -33.40 -25.58
N ARG A 35 7.50 -32.52 -26.57
CA ARG A 35 8.53 -31.49 -26.48
C ARG A 35 8.01 -30.35 -25.64
N ALA A 36 8.55 -30.20 -24.41
CA ALA A 36 8.23 -29.08 -23.54
C ALA A 36 8.48 -27.75 -24.24
N ALA A 37 7.52 -26.78 -24.11
CA ALA A 37 7.67 -25.45 -24.62
C ALA A 37 9.04 -24.87 -24.24
N SER A 38 9.84 -24.43 -25.20
CA SER A 38 11.27 -24.16 -25.03
C SER A 38 11.62 -22.94 -24.14
N LYS A 39 10.62 -22.17 -23.69
CA LYS A 39 10.80 -21.06 -22.73
C LYS A 39 9.60 -21.00 -21.78
N VAL A 40 9.87 -21.18 -20.51
CA VAL A 40 8.91 -21.04 -19.41
C VAL A 40 9.12 -19.68 -18.76
N PHE A 41 8.07 -18.92 -18.56
CA PHE A 41 8.09 -17.72 -17.72
C PHE A 41 7.64 -18.11 -16.32
N ARG A 42 8.53 -17.99 -15.35
CA ARG A 42 8.24 -18.25 -13.95
C ARG A 42 7.71 -16.98 -13.32
N ALA A 43 6.42 -16.99 -13.02
CA ALA A 43 5.75 -15.85 -12.40
C ALA A 43 5.85 -15.86 -10.88
N LEU A 44 5.91 -17.05 -10.27
CA LEU A 44 6.16 -17.25 -8.84
C LEU A 44 7.09 -18.43 -8.64
N ASP A 45 7.97 -18.33 -7.65
CA ASP A 45 8.91 -19.39 -7.27
C ASP A 45 9.02 -19.50 -5.75
N ASN A 46 8.63 -20.67 -5.22
CA ASN A 46 8.77 -21.04 -3.81
C ASN A 46 8.18 -20.02 -2.80
N VAL A 47 7.01 -19.47 -3.09
CA VAL A 47 6.33 -18.53 -2.19
C VAL A 47 5.64 -19.29 -1.07
N SER A 48 5.97 -18.93 0.18
CA SER A 48 5.37 -19.53 1.38
C SER A 48 5.03 -18.45 2.39
N PHE A 49 3.81 -18.47 2.91
CA PHE A 49 3.37 -17.66 4.04
C PHE A 49 2.07 -18.20 4.62
N GLU A 50 1.73 -17.73 5.81
CA GLU A 50 0.49 -18.04 6.51
C GLU A 50 -0.21 -16.74 6.91
N LEU A 51 -1.55 -16.80 7.00
CA LEU A 51 -2.39 -15.70 7.45
C LEU A 51 -3.46 -16.28 8.38
N ALA A 52 -3.39 -15.88 9.64
CA ALA A 52 -4.36 -16.30 10.65
C ALA A 52 -5.65 -15.48 10.57
N ALA A 53 -6.71 -15.94 11.24
CA ALA A 53 -7.96 -15.19 11.35
C ALA A 53 -7.73 -13.84 12.04
N GLY A 54 -8.30 -12.77 11.48
CA GLY A 54 -8.18 -11.41 12.01
C GLY A 54 -6.85 -10.72 11.70
N GLU A 55 -5.99 -11.34 10.89
CA GLU A 55 -4.74 -10.72 10.45
C GLU A 55 -4.92 -9.96 9.12
N SER A 56 -4.00 -9.02 8.87
CA SER A 56 -3.93 -8.29 7.61
C SER A 56 -2.51 -8.33 7.04
N LEU A 57 -2.41 -8.79 5.79
CA LEU A 57 -1.16 -8.93 5.05
C LEU A 57 -1.19 -8.07 3.78
N GLY A 58 -0.23 -7.16 3.66
CA GLY A 58 0.01 -6.39 2.45
C GLY A 58 0.96 -7.10 1.49
N ILE A 59 0.66 -7.12 0.20
CA ILE A 59 1.57 -7.61 -0.84
C ILE A 59 2.06 -6.40 -1.63
N ILE A 60 3.38 -6.21 -1.63
CA ILE A 60 4.05 -5.13 -2.35
C ILE A 60 5.07 -5.70 -3.34
N GLY A 61 5.43 -4.90 -4.33
CA GLY A 61 6.41 -5.29 -5.36
C GLY A 61 6.19 -4.54 -6.68
N GLU A 62 7.18 -4.56 -7.55
CA GLU A 62 7.12 -3.91 -8.86
C GLU A 62 6.09 -4.56 -9.80
N ASN A 63 5.77 -3.89 -10.90
CA ASN A 63 4.96 -4.48 -11.97
C ASN A 63 5.68 -5.72 -12.54
N GLY A 64 4.94 -6.83 -12.67
CA GLY A 64 5.50 -8.10 -13.10
C GLY A 64 6.14 -8.95 -11.99
N ALA A 65 6.18 -8.49 -10.74
CA ALA A 65 6.75 -9.25 -9.61
C ALA A 65 5.95 -10.51 -9.24
N GLY A 66 4.74 -10.71 -9.79
CA GLY A 66 3.91 -11.89 -9.53
C GLY A 66 2.71 -11.63 -8.61
N LYS A 67 2.48 -10.40 -8.15
CA LYS A 67 1.41 -10.04 -7.20
C LYS A 67 0.03 -10.53 -7.63
N SER A 68 -0.44 -10.12 -8.81
CA SER A 68 -1.77 -10.52 -9.33
C SER A 68 -1.86 -12.04 -9.59
N THR A 69 -0.75 -12.69 -9.96
CA THR A 69 -0.70 -14.15 -10.06
C THR A 69 -0.91 -14.81 -8.70
N LEU A 70 -0.26 -14.30 -7.66
CA LEU A 70 -0.40 -14.78 -6.29
C LEU A 70 -1.84 -14.62 -5.79
N LEU A 71 -2.44 -13.43 -5.99
CA LEU A 71 -3.82 -13.18 -5.60
C LEU A 71 -4.81 -14.10 -6.33
N LYS A 72 -4.63 -14.32 -7.65
CA LYS A 72 -5.47 -15.25 -8.43
C LYS A 72 -5.35 -16.69 -7.95
N ILE A 73 -4.17 -17.12 -7.50
CA ILE A 73 -3.97 -18.44 -6.89
C ILE A 73 -4.73 -18.53 -5.55
N VAL A 74 -4.60 -17.53 -4.68
CA VAL A 74 -5.29 -17.51 -3.38
C VAL A 74 -6.82 -17.45 -3.56
N ALA A 75 -7.30 -16.70 -4.56
CA ALA A 75 -8.71 -16.65 -4.92
C ALA A 75 -9.24 -17.93 -5.60
N GLY A 76 -8.37 -18.91 -5.88
CA GLY A 76 -8.78 -20.17 -6.55
C GLY A 76 -9.05 -20.03 -8.06
N VAL A 77 -8.77 -18.86 -8.65
CA VAL A 77 -8.98 -18.60 -10.09
C VAL A 77 -7.99 -19.38 -10.96
N ILE A 78 -6.76 -19.55 -10.48
CA ILE A 78 -5.73 -20.35 -11.16
C ILE A 78 -5.07 -21.31 -10.16
N THR A 79 -4.66 -22.48 -10.66
CA THR A 79 -3.94 -23.47 -9.86
C THR A 79 -2.43 -23.21 -9.89
N PRO A 80 -1.70 -23.42 -8.79
CA PRO A 80 -0.23 -23.37 -8.80
C PRO A 80 0.35 -24.50 -9.65
N THR A 81 1.56 -24.29 -10.19
CA THR A 81 2.32 -25.35 -10.90
C THR A 81 3.07 -26.24 -9.91
N ARG A 82 3.47 -25.68 -8.77
CA ARG A 82 4.19 -26.35 -7.67
C ARG A 82 3.67 -25.85 -6.33
N GLY A 83 3.89 -26.64 -5.29
CA GLY A 83 3.49 -26.29 -3.92
C GLY A 83 2.01 -26.52 -3.67
N THR A 84 1.56 -26.10 -2.49
CA THR A 84 0.18 -26.25 -2.03
C THR A 84 -0.40 -24.94 -1.51
N VAL A 85 -1.70 -24.79 -1.68
CA VAL A 85 -2.48 -23.67 -1.13
C VAL A 85 -3.66 -24.26 -0.37
N ALA A 86 -3.78 -23.89 0.89
CA ALA A 86 -4.91 -24.23 1.72
C ALA A 86 -5.65 -22.94 2.10
N VAL A 87 -6.93 -22.85 1.76
CA VAL A 87 -7.81 -21.74 2.11
C VAL A 87 -8.97 -22.31 2.91
N ARG A 88 -9.20 -21.75 4.09
CA ARG A 88 -10.31 -22.13 4.98
C ARG A 88 -11.24 -20.93 5.14
N GLY A 89 -12.52 -21.17 4.89
CA GLY A 89 -13.51 -20.10 4.93
C GLY A 89 -13.84 -19.51 3.56
N ARG A 90 -14.71 -18.52 3.57
CA ARG A 90 -15.20 -17.83 2.36
C ARG A 90 -14.24 -16.72 1.95
N VAL A 91 -13.84 -16.73 0.69
CA VAL A 91 -13.00 -15.71 0.08
C VAL A 91 -13.87 -14.70 -0.66
N GLY A 92 -13.76 -13.43 -0.29
CA GLY A 92 -14.27 -12.30 -1.07
C GLY A 92 -13.13 -11.68 -1.88
N ALA A 93 -13.11 -11.91 -3.19
CA ALA A 93 -12.03 -11.39 -4.04
C ALA A 93 -12.52 -10.17 -4.83
N LEU A 94 -11.89 -9.03 -4.59
CA LEU A 94 -12.13 -7.78 -5.32
C LEU A 94 -11.11 -7.63 -6.48
N LEU A 95 -10.77 -8.72 -7.17
CA LEU A 95 -9.71 -8.71 -8.20
C LEU A 95 -10.20 -8.21 -9.56
N GLU A 96 -11.43 -8.50 -9.89
CA GLU A 96 -12.05 -8.17 -11.18
C GLU A 96 -13.51 -7.81 -10.94
N LEU A 97 -13.75 -6.65 -10.29
CA LEU A 97 -15.09 -6.19 -9.93
C LEU A 97 -15.99 -6.09 -11.16
N GLY A 98 -17.14 -6.78 -11.11
CA GLY A 98 -18.12 -6.80 -12.19
C GLY A 98 -17.80 -7.77 -13.33
N SER A 99 -16.71 -8.53 -13.30
CA SER A 99 -16.36 -9.49 -14.37
C SER A 99 -17.35 -10.66 -14.50
N GLY A 100 -18.13 -10.93 -13.46
CA GLY A 100 -19.19 -11.95 -13.45
C GLY A 100 -20.59 -11.41 -13.81
N PHE A 101 -20.72 -10.13 -14.09
CA PHE A 101 -22.01 -9.54 -14.41
C PHE A 101 -22.45 -9.86 -15.84
N HIS A 102 -23.75 -10.17 -15.99
CA HIS A 102 -24.34 -10.42 -17.29
C HIS A 102 -24.80 -9.09 -17.94
N PRO A 103 -24.30 -8.70 -19.11
CA PRO A 103 -24.56 -7.39 -19.68
C PRO A 103 -26.03 -7.10 -19.99
N GLU A 104 -26.81 -8.15 -20.29
CA GLU A 104 -28.23 -8.07 -20.65
C GLU A 104 -29.17 -8.18 -19.42
N TYR A 105 -28.62 -8.25 -18.20
CA TYR A 105 -29.39 -8.26 -16.96
C TYR A 105 -29.35 -6.89 -16.31
N SER A 106 -30.39 -6.55 -15.54
CA SER A 106 -30.40 -5.34 -14.71
C SER A 106 -29.39 -5.40 -13.58
N GLY A 107 -29.13 -4.29 -12.93
CA GLY A 107 -28.32 -4.26 -11.70
C GLY A 107 -28.88 -5.19 -10.63
N LEU A 108 -30.20 -5.23 -10.44
CA LEU A 108 -30.86 -6.11 -9.48
C LEU A 108 -30.65 -7.58 -9.81
N ASP A 109 -30.86 -7.97 -11.06
CA ASP A 109 -30.65 -9.37 -11.49
C ASP A 109 -29.19 -9.78 -11.33
N ASN A 110 -28.25 -8.85 -11.56
CA ASN A 110 -26.83 -9.10 -11.36
C ASN A 110 -26.42 -9.18 -9.88
N ILE A 111 -27.10 -8.48 -8.97
CA ILE A 111 -26.93 -8.72 -7.52
C ILE A 111 -27.27 -10.16 -7.20
N ASP A 112 -28.44 -10.63 -7.64
CA ASP A 112 -28.92 -11.99 -7.37
C ASP A 112 -27.99 -13.04 -7.99
N LEU A 113 -27.57 -12.84 -9.24
CA LEU A 113 -26.64 -13.72 -9.95
C LEU A 113 -25.29 -13.80 -9.23
N ALA A 114 -24.67 -12.64 -8.93
CA ALA A 114 -23.34 -12.59 -8.33
C ALA A 114 -23.35 -13.13 -6.89
N ALA A 115 -24.38 -12.82 -6.10
CA ALA A 115 -24.52 -13.35 -4.75
C ALA A 115 -24.73 -14.86 -4.74
N ALA A 116 -25.51 -15.39 -5.70
CA ALA A 116 -25.72 -16.84 -5.87
C ALA A 116 -24.41 -17.55 -6.28
N LEU A 117 -23.62 -16.96 -7.19
CA LEU A 117 -22.29 -17.48 -7.58
C LEU A 117 -21.31 -17.50 -6.39
N LEU A 118 -21.46 -16.59 -5.44
CA LEU A 118 -20.69 -16.55 -4.20
C LEU A 118 -21.26 -17.48 -3.11
N GLY A 119 -22.31 -18.25 -3.43
CA GLY A 119 -22.84 -19.33 -2.60
C GLY A 119 -23.90 -18.92 -1.58
N LEU A 120 -24.54 -17.73 -1.73
CA LEU A 120 -25.66 -17.35 -0.87
C LEU A 120 -26.97 -18.01 -1.28
N ALA A 121 -27.77 -18.35 -0.26
CA ALA A 121 -29.13 -18.77 -0.47
C ALA A 121 -30.04 -17.59 -0.88
N PRO A 122 -31.12 -17.82 -1.65
CA PRO A 122 -32.04 -16.75 -2.09
C PRO A 122 -32.59 -15.88 -0.95
N ALA A 123 -32.86 -16.46 0.20
CA ALA A 123 -33.33 -15.71 1.38
C ALA A 123 -32.27 -14.78 1.96
N GLU A 124 -30.99 -15.17 1.94
CA GLU A 124 -29.87 -14.34 2.38
C GLU A 124 -29.64 -13.18 1.41
N ILE A 125 -29.77 -13.44 0.10
CA ILE A 125 -29.66 -12.41 -0.95
C ILE A 125 -30.76 -11.37 -0.76
N ALA A 126 -32.01 -11.80 -0.59
CA ALA A 126 -33.15 -10.91 -0.37
C ALA A 126 -32.94 -10.03 0.87
N ALA A 127 -32.43 -10.59 1.96
CA ALA A 127 -32.18 -9.85 3.21
C ALA A 127 -31.06 -8.79 3.08
N LYS A 128 -30.13 -8.96 2.12
CA LYS A 128 -28.98 -8.06 1.93
C LYS A 128 -29.13 -7.09 0.74
N ARG A 129 -30.15 -7.27 -0.06
CA ARG A 129 -30.36 -6.52 -1.30
C ARG A 129 -30.37 -5.02 -1.07
N ASP A 130 -31.12 -4.55 -0.08
CA ASP A 130 -31.23 -3.12 0.22
C ASP A 130 -29.91 -2.55 0.72
N GLU A 131 -29.14 -3.30 1.51
CA GLU A 131 -27.78 -2.91 1.95
C GLU A 131 -26.84 -2.77 0.75
N ILE A 132 -26.89 -3.73 -0.21
CA ILE A 132 -26.08 -3.70 -1.43
C ILE A 132 -26.42 -2.48 -2.28
N ILE A 133 -27.70 -2.21 -2.52
CA ILE A 133 -28.17 -1.08 -3.32
C ILE A 133 -27.73 0.24 -2.68
N ALA A 134 -27.95 0.39 -1.38
CA ALA A 134 -27.57 1.58 -0.64
C ALA A 134 -26.03 1.82 -0.65
N PHE A 135 -25.25 0.73 -0.57
CA PHE A 135 -23.79 0.84 -0.63
C PHE A 135 -23.31 1.22 -2.04
N ALA A 136 -23.85 0.60 -3.10
CA ALA A 136 -23.50 0.87 -4.49
C ALA A 136 -23.78 2.33 -4.89
N ASP A 137 -24.84 2.93 -4.35
CA ASP A 137 -25.16 4.35 -4.50
C ASP A 137 -25.22 4.78 -5.99
N ILE A 138 -25.93 3.99 -6.80
CA ILE A 138 -26.14 4.20 -8.23
C ILE A 138 -27.57 4.65 -8.58
N GLY A 139 -28.39 4.87 -7.57
CA GLY A 139 -29.76 5.39 -7.69
C GLY A 139 -30.66 4.52 -8.56
N GLU A 140 -31.53 5.13 -9.34
CA GLU A 140 -32.51 4.45 -10.20
C GLU A 140 -31.87 3.58 -11.30
N HIS A 141 -30.59 3.81 -11.60
CA HIS A 141 -29.87 2.97 -12.56
C HIS A 141 -29.79 1.51 -12.16
N ILE A 142 -30.09 1.17 -10.91
CA ILE A 142 -30.14 -0.23 -10.46
C ILE A 142 -31.10 -1.08 -11.30
N HIS A 143 -32.10 -0.46 -11.92
CA HIS A 143 -33.08 -1.12 -12.80
C HIS A 143 -32.65 -1.20 -14.26
N ASP A 144 -31.61 -0.46 -14.66
CA ASP A 144 -31.09 -0.45 -16.01
C ASP A 144 -30.22 -1.70 -16.28
N LEU A 145 -30.05 -2.07 -17.57
CA LEU A 145 -29.18 -3.16 -17.98
C LEU A 145 -27.70 -2.76 -17.76
N ILE A 146 -26.87 -3.69 -17.27
CA ILE A 146 -25.45 -3.45 -16.97
C ILE A 146 -24.67 -2.91 -18.19
N LYS A 147 -25.03 -3.31 -19.41
CA LYS A 147 -24.38 -2.76 -20.62
C LYS A 147 -24.50 -1.24 -20.80
N HIS A 148 -25.44 -0.61 -20.08
CA HIS A 148 -25.63 0.84 -20.07
C HIS A 148 -24.88 1.52 -18.92
N TYR A 149 -24.25 0.75 -18.03
CA TYR A 149 -23.50 1.30 -16.90
C TYR A 149 -22.17 1.89 -17.32
N SER A 150 -21.76 2.94 -16.64
CA SER A 150 -20.37 3.38 -16.70
C SER A 150 -19.48 2.35 -15.99
N SER A 151 -18.19 2.34 -16.32
CA SER A 151 -17.23 1.47 -15.61
C SER A 151 -17.22 1.70 -14.10
N GLY A 152 -17.42 2.95 -13.65
CA GLY A 152 -17.54 3.29 -12.24
C GLY A 152 -18.77 2.66 -11.58
N MET A 153 -19.93 2.65 -12.24
CA MET A 153 -21.15 2.02 -11.72
C MET A 153 -21.00 0.49 -11.59
N VAL A 154 -20.35 -0.14 -12.58
CA VAL A 154 -20.06 -1.59 -12.53
C VAL A 154 -19.19 -1.92 -11.31
N VAL A 155 -18.15 -1.12 -11.08
CA VAL A 155 -17.23 -1.30 -9.95
C VAL A 155 -17.95 -1.07 -8.61
N ARG A 156 -18.76 -0.01 -8.50
CA ARG A 156 -19.56 0.29 -7.31
C ARG A 156 -20.48 -0.87 -6.94
N LEU A 157 -21.22 -1.40 -7.92
CA LEU A 157 -22.12 -2.54 -7.71
C LEU A 157 -21.33 -3.80 -7.35
N GLY A 158 -20.24 -4.09 -8.05
CA GLY A 158 -19.38 -5.25 -7.78
C GLY A 158 -18.79 -5.25 -6.38
N PHE A 159 -18.29 -4.07 -5.92
CA PHE A 159 -17.79 -3.91 -4.57
C PHE A 159 -18.90 -4.09 -3.53
N ALA A 160 -20.07 -3.48 -3.74
CA ALA A 160 -21.22 -3.60 -2.84
C ALA A 160 -21.66 -5.07 -2.65
N VAL A 161 -21.73 -5.83 -3.73
CA VAL A 161 -22.07 -7.28 -3.66
C VAL A 161 -21.00 -8.05 -2.89
N ALA A 162 -19.72 -7.86 -3.23
CA ALA A 162 -18.63 -8.60 -2.60
C ALA A 162 -18.49 -8.30 -1.10
N THR A 163 -18.78 -7.07 -0.67
CA THR A 163 -18.67 -6.65 0.73
C THR A 163 -19.88 -7.00 1.59
N ALA A 164 -21.08 -7.08 1.00
CA ALA A 164 -22.29 -7.47 1.72
C ALA A 164 -22.22 -8.89 2.30
N LEU A 165 -21.36 -9.75 1.74
CA LEU A 165 -21.19 -11.15 2.14
C LEU A 165 -20.37 -11.35 3.39
N ARG A 166 -19.64 -10.33 3.84
CA ARG A 166 -18.68 -10.39 4.95
C ARG A 166 -17.85 -11.68 4.87
N PRO A 167 -16.93 -11.77 3.90
CA PRO A 167 -16.10 -12.95 3.73
C PRO A 167 -15.19 -13.16 4.94
N ASP A 168 -14.71 -14.40 5.14
CA ASP A 168 -13.72 -14.68 6.17
C ASP A 168 -12.35 -14.09 5.79
N ILE A 169 -12.05 -14.08 4.48
CA ILE A 169 -10.83 -13.45 3.90
C ILE A 169 -11.26 -12.52 2.78
N LEU A 170 -10.88 -11.25 2.90
CA LEU A 170 -11.02 -10.26 1.83
C LEU A 170 -9.71 -10.15 1.05
N ILE A 171 -9.76 -10.33 -0.27
CA ILE A 171 -8.63 -10.13 -1.17
C ILE A 171 -8.92 -8.89 -2.02
N THR A 172 -8.00 -7.93 -2.04
CA THR A 172 -8.14 -6.72 -2.86
C THR A 172 -6.85 -6.39 -3.61
N ASP A 173 -6.97 -6.03 -4.90
CA ASP A 173 -5.87 -5.63 -5.79
C ASP A 173 -6.17 -4.23 -6.30
N GLU A 174 -5.45 -3.21 -5.85
CA GLU A 174 -5.50 -1.80 -6.29
C GLU A 174 -6.91 -1.18 -6.46
N VAL A 175 -7.96 -1.95 -6.19
CA VAL A 175 -9.37 -1.58 -6.39
C VAL A 175 -9.78 -0.39 -5.52
N LEU A 176 -8.99 -0.08 -4.47
CA LEU A 176 -9.20 1.11 -3.65
C LEU A 176 -9.01 2.43 -4.41
N ALA A 177 -8.42 2.39 -5.60
CA ALA A 177 -8.25 3.54 -6.48
C ALA A 177 -9.34 3.68 -7.56
N VAL A 178 -10.37 2.81 -7.57
CA VAL A 178 -11.40 2.77 -8.62
C VAL A 178 -12.70 3.43 -8.14
N GLY A 179 -13.37 4.11 -9.05
CA GLY A 179 -14.57 4.90 -8.76
C GLY A 179 -14.23 6.38 -8.50
N ASP A 180 -15.22 7.13 -8.06
CA ASP A 180 -15.00 8.50 -7.62
C ASP A 180 -14.47 8.56 -6.17
N GLU A 181 -14.01 9.73 -5.79
CA GLU A 181 -13.41 9.96 -4.47
C GLU A 181 -14.35 9.61 -3.31
N SER A 182 -15.66 9.91 -3.46
CA SER A 182 -16.65 9.62 -2.41
C SER A 182 -16.80 8.13 -2.18
N PHE A 183 -16.79 7.34 -3.25
CA PHE A 183 -16.89 5.89 -3.17
C PHE A 183 -15.61 5.23 -2.64
N GLN A 184 -14.45 5.76 -3.01
CA GLN A 184 -13.16 5.29 -2.46
C GLN A 184 -13.13 5.41 -0.93
N LYS A 185 -13.60 6.54 -0.39
CA LYS A 185 -13.74 6.77 1.06
C LYS A 185 -14.66 5.75 1.72
N LYS A 186 -15.82 5.48 1.10
CA LYS A 186 -16.75 4.43 1.55
C LYS A 186 -16.07 3.06 1.60
N CYS A 187 -15.29 2.72 0.57
CA CYS A 187 -14.56 1.45 0.52
C CYS A 187 -13.51 1.33 1.63
N VAL A 188 -12.69 2.37 1.84
CA VAL A 188 -11.66 2.36 2.91
C VAL A 188 -12.32 2.27 4.29
N ALA A 189 -13.34 3.07 4.56
CA ALA A 189 -14.07 3.03 5.84
C ALA A 189 -14.70 1.65 6.10
N TRP A 190 -15.23 1.02 5.05
CA TRP A 190 -15.76 -0.34 5.16
C TRP A 190 -14.66 -1.36 5.49
N ILE A 191 -13.49 -1.28 4.83
CA ILE A 191 -12.35 -2.16 5.12
C ILE A 191 -11.85 -1.96 6.55
N GLU A 192 -11.73 -0.72 7.02
CA GLU A 192 -11.36 -0.43 8.41
C GLU A 192 -12.35 -1.04 9.41
N SER A 193 -13.66 -0.91 9.14
CA SER A 193 -14.71 -1.55 9.94
C SER A 193 -14.63 -3.07 9.89
N PHE A 194 -14.37 -3.65 8.70
CA PHE A 194 -14.20 -5.09 8.52
C PHE A 194 -13.03 -5.63 9.35
N LEU A 195 -11.88 -4.95 9.32
CA LEU A 195 -10.70 -5.28 10.14
C LEU A 195 -10.97 -5.10 11.63
N GLY A 196 -11.64 -4.01 12.02
CA GLY A 196 -12.02 -3.74 13.40
C GLY A 196 -12.95 -4.81 14.00
N ASN A 197 -13.73 -5.50 13.16
CA ASN A 197 -14.60 -6.60 13.54
C ASN A 197 -13.93 -7.99 13.39
N GLY A 198 -12.60 -8.05 13.27
CA GLY A 198 -11.82 -9.28 13.20
C GLY A 198 -11.76 -9.93 11.82
N GLY A 199 -12.09 -9.19 10.76
CA GLY A 199 -11.92 -9.64 9.38
C GLY A 199 -10.47 -9.86 9.00
N THR A 200 -10.22 -10.74 8.04
CA THR A 200 -8.87 -11.06 7.54
C THR A 200 -8.67 -10.44 6.17
N LEU A 201 -7.57 -9.71 5.97
CA LEU A 201 -7.31 -8.96 4.74
C LEU A 201 -6.03 -9.41 4.05
N LEU A 202 -6.10 -9.62 2.74
CA LEU A 202 -4.95 -9.73 1.84
C LEU A 202 -5.02 -8.58 0.84
N LEU A 203 -4.19 -7.55 1.06
CA LEU A 203 -4.19 -6.31 0.28
C LEU A 203 -2.99 -6.25 -0.66
N CYS A 204 -3.21 -6.10 -1.95
CA CYS A 204 -2.18 -5.67 -2.88
C CYS A 204 -2.33 -4.18 -3.17
N SER A 205 -1.28 -3.41 -2.95
CA SER A 205 -1.30 -1.97 -3.22
C SER A 205 0.07 -1.44 -3.58
N HIS A 206 0.11 -0.46 -4.48
CA HIS A 206 1.30 0.35 -4.72
C HIS A 206 1.43 1.51 -3.71
N SER A 207 0.38 1.83 -2.97
CA SER A 207 0.41 2.85 -1.93
C SER A 207 0.99 2.28 -0.64
N MET A 208 2.21 2.68 -0.30
CA MET A 208 2.82 2.30 0.97
C MET A 208 2.05 2.83 2.18
N TYR A 209 1.34 3.94 2.00
CA TYR A 209 0.42 4.47 3.00
C TYR A 209 -0.71 3.48 3.33
N HIS A 210 -1.41 2.96 2.31
CA HIS A 210 -2.47 1.96 2.53
C HIS A 210 -1.92 0.67 3.15
N ILE A 211 -0.74 0.23 2.73
CA ILE A 211 -0.08 -0.94 3.31
C ILE A 211 0.19 -0.74 4.81
N GLN A 212 0.74 0.43 5.18
CA GLN A 212 1.05 0.72 6.60
C GLN A 212 -0.20 0.98 7.43
N LYS A 213 -1.24 1.59 6.84
CA LYS A 213 -2.50 1.92 7.54
C LYS A 213 -3.37 0.70 7.78
N LEU A 214 -3.52 -0.19 6.79
CA LEU A 214 -4.48 -1.28 6.80
C LEU A 214 -3.87 -2.64 7.15
N CYS A 215 -2.54 -2.81 6.98
CA CYS A 215 -1.89 -4.10 7.16
C CYS A 215 -0.96 -4.10 8.37
N ARG A 216 -1.04 -5.16 9.18
CA ARG A 216 -0.10 -5.40 10.29
C ARG A 216 1.24 -5.93 9.78
N SER A 217 1.19 -6.77 8.76
CA SER A 217 2.36 -7.38 8.12
C SER A 217 2.35 -7.12 6.62
N ALA A 218 3.52 -7.22 6.00
CA ALA A 218 3.65 -7.14 4.55
C ALA A 218 4.62 -8.18 4.03
N LEU A 219 4.44 -8.52 2.75
CA LEU A 219 5.26 -9.42 1.97
C LEU A 219 5.70 -8.69 0.71
N TRP A 220 7.00 -8.53 0.53
CA TRP A 220 7.56 -7.94 -0.67
C TRP A 220 7.94 -9.03 -1.66
N LEU A 221 7.28 -9.03 -2.81
CA LEU A 221 7.59 -9.88 -3.95
C LEU A 221 8.52 -9.16 -4.92
N ARG A 222 9.57 -9.89 -5.35
CA ARG A 222 10.49 -9.45 -6.38
C ARG A 222 10.84 -10.61 -7.29
N ASP A 223 10.65 -10.45 -8.60
CA ASP A 223 10.94 -11.47 -9.62
C ASP A 223 10.32 -12.85 -9.31
N GLY A 224 9.12 -12.87 -8.73
CA GLY A 224 8.40 -14.07 -8.34
C GLY A 224 8.83 -14.71 -7.02
N LEU A 225 9.80 -14.14 -6.31
CA LEU A 225 10.32 -14.60 -5.02
C LEU A 225 9.88 -13.68 -3.88
N VAL A 226 9.83 -14.21 -2.67
CA VAL A 226 9.67 -13.41 -1.45
C VAL A 226 11.01 -12.79 -1.09
N GLU A 227 11.16 -11.50 -1.31
CA GLU A 227 12.37 -10.75 -0.93
C GLU A 227 12.39 -10.47 0.57
N ARG A 228 11.22 -10.09 1.13
CA ARG A 228 11.08 -9.79 2.55
C ARG A 228 9.65 -10.00 3.03
N GLN A 229 9.52 -10.47 4.28
CA GLN A 229 8.25 -10.56 5.00
C GLN A 229 8.44 -10.08 6.44
N GLY A 230 7.45 -9.39 7.00
CA GLY A 230 7.51 -8.89 8.38
C GLY A 230 6.50 -7.79 8.65
N PRO A 231 6.68 -6.98 9.72
CA PRO A 231 5.83 -5.84 10.02
C PRO A 231 5.71 -4.88 8.84
N ALA A 232 4.49 -4.43 8.53
CA ALA A 232 4.19 -3.66 7.32
C ALA A 232 5.08 -2.42 7.16
N ALA A 233 5.30 -1.66 8.24
CA ALA A 233 6.16 -0.48 8.22
C ALA A 233 7.62 -0.79 7.83
N GLN A 234 8.18 -1.89 8.36
CA GLN A 234 9.57 -2.29 8.07
C GLN A 234 9.74 -2.77 6.63
N VAL A 235 8.76 -3.52 6.11
CA VAL A 235 8.80 -4.03 4.73
C VAL A 235 8.59 -2.90 3.74
N ALA A 236 7.64 -1.98 4.01
CA ALA A 236 7.41 -0.80 3.20
C ALA A 236 8.65 0.11 3.15
N GLN A 237 9.31 0.32 4.28
CA GLN A 237 10.55 1.11 4.34
C GLN A 237 11.67 0.46 3.52
N ALA A 238 11.85 -0.86 3.63
CA ALA A 238 12.87 -1.57 2.83
C ALA A 238 12.57 -1.50 1.32
N TYR A 239 11.29 -1.58 0.94
CA TYR A 239 10.86 -1.45 -0.45
C TYR A 239 11.12 -0.05 -1.01
N LEU A 240 10.83 1.01 -0.24
CA LEU A 240 11.12 2.38 -0.62
C LEU A 240 12.62 2.61 -0.79
N ALA A 241 13.44 2.15 0.17
CA ALA A 241 14.91 2.25 0.08
C ALA A 241 15.47 1.56 -1.18
N TYR A 242 14.95 0.38 -1.54
CA TYR A 242 15.32 -0.31 -2.79
C TYR A 242 14.99 0.53 -4.03
N HIS A 243 13.80 1.13 -4.09
CA HIS A 243 13.39 1.97 -5.22
C HIS A 243 14.26 3.22 -5.36
N GLU A 244 14.69 3.80 -4.27
CA GLU A 244 15.57 4.95 -4.25
C GLU A 244 16.97 4.60 -4.73
N GLU A 245 17.53 3.49 -4.27
CA GLU A 245 18.81 2.99 -4.78
C GLU A 245 18.76 2.71 -6.29
N LYS A 246 17.66 2.14 -6.77
CA LYS A 246 17.43 1.88 -8.20
C LYS A 246 17.30 3.19 -9.00
N SER A 247 16.58 4.18 -8.47
CA SER A 247 16.38 5.48 -9.10
C SER A 247 17.65 6.32 -9.13
N SER A 248 18.50 6.22 -8.11
CA SER A 248 19.79 6.93 -8.05
C SER A 248 20.79 6.40 -9.10
N ARG A 249 20.67 5.15 -9.50
CA ARG A 249 21.47 4.56 -10.60
C ARG A 249 21.02 5.04 -11.99
N VAL A 250 19.76 5.46 -12.13
CA VAL A 250 19.20 6.06 -13.35
C VAL A 250 19.11 7.57 -13.12
N LYS A 251 20.18 8.30 -13.40
CA LYS A 251 20.19 9.77 -13.37
C LYS A 251 19.21 10.32 -14.41
N GLN A 252 17.94 10.47 -14.09
CA GLN A 252 17.03 11.38 -14.77
C GLN A 252 16.92 12.66 -13.97
N PRO A 253 16.98 13.83 -14.61
CA PRO A 253 16.68 15.10 -13.94
C PRO A 253 15.25 15.02 -13.39
N ILE A 254 15.08 15.35 -12.12
CA ILE A 254 13.76 15.45 -11.50
C ILE A 254 12.96 16.47 -12.31
N ALA A 255 11.85 16.05 -12.89
CA ALA A 255 10.96 16.93 -13.65
C ALA A 255 10.51 18.09 -12.74
N ALA A 256 10.51 19.30 -13.31
CA ALA A 256 9.93 20.47 -12.67
C ALA A 256 8.49 20.20 -12.22
N PRO A 257 7.97 20.89 -11.17
CA PRO A 257 6.62 20.66 -10.67
C PRO A 257 5.62 20.70 -11.82
N GLN A 258 4.93 19.59 -12.07
CA GLN A 258 3.80 19.61 -12.99
C GLN A 258 2.71 20.41 -12.31
N ALA A 259 2.26 21.47 -12.97
CA ALA A 259 1.13 22.26 -12.51
C ALA A 259 -0.05 21.32 -12.22
N ALA A 260 -0.53 21.35 -10.98
CA ALA A 260 -1.67 20.55 -10.57
C ALA A 260 -2.84 20.81 -11.50
N ALA A 261 -3.48 19.75 -11.99
CA ALA A 261 -4.67 19.87 -12.80
C ALA A 261 -5.76 20.63 -12.01
N ALA A 262 -6.46 21.53 -12.67
CA ALA A 262 -7.50 22.34 -12.03
C ALA A 262 -8.52 21.43 -11.32
N GLY A 263 -8.76 21.67 -10.02
CA GLY A 263 -9.73 20.92 -9.22
C GLY A 263 -9.16 19.79 -8.35
N MET A 264 -7.83 19.70 -8.19
CA MET A 264 -7.19 18.73 -7.28
C MET A 264 -6.58 19.46 -6.06
N TYR A 265 -6.36 18.72 -4.97
CA TYR A 265 -5.57 19.19 -3.84
C TYR A 265 -4.14 19.49 -4.32
N ALA A 266 -3.58 20.63 -3.93
CA ALA A 266 -2.28 21.07 -4.41
C ALA A 266 -1.51 21.87 -3.37
N VAL A 267 -0.22 21.63 -3.24
CA VAL A 267 0.69 22.44 -2.43
C VAL A 267 0.97 23.74 -3.18
N GLN A 268 0.48 24.86 -2.64
CA GLN A 268 0.63 26.19 -3.25
C GLN A 268 1.97 26.85 -2.91
N SER A 269 2.45 26.60 -1.70
CA SER A 269 3.71 27.13 -1.24
C SER A 269 4.38 26.20 -0.25
N LEU A 270 5.69 26.17 -0.26
CA LEU A 270 6.53 25.45 0.70
C LEU A 270 7.76 26.31 0.98
N THR A 271 7.97 26.71 2.22
CA THR A 271 9.09 27.53 2.64
C THR A 271 9.72 26.98 3.92
N LEU A 272 11.00 27.29 4.10
CA LEU A 272 11.78 26.87 5.27
C LEU A 272 12.18 28.11 6.08
N GLU A 273 12.15 27.98 7.39
CA GLU A 273 12.67 29.00 8.31
C GLU A 273 13.67 28.33 9.28
N PRO A 274 14.97 28.68 9.21
CA PRO A 274 15.63 29.58 8.27
C PRO A 274 15.66 29.06 6.82
N PRO A 275 15.74 29.93 5.81
CA PRO A 275 15.63 29.54 4.42
C PRO A 275 16.86 28.76 3.94
N GLY A 276 16.58 27.53 3.48
CA GLY A 276 17.49 26.68 2.70
C GLY A 276 18.76 26.17 3.40
N GLN A 277 19.13 26.70 4.57
CA GLN A 277 20.40 26.38 5.22
C GLN A 277 20.30 26.41 6.74
N VAL A 278 20.72 25.33 7.41
CA VAL A 278 20.69 25.21 8.88
C VAL A 278 21.95 24.52 9.38
N LYS A 279 22.30 24.72 10.65
CA LYS A 279 23.35 23.93 11.32
C LYS A 279 22.74 22.65 11.91
N THR A 280 23.54 21.59 11.98
CA THR A 280 23.16 20.35 12.67
C THR A 280 22.64 20.66 14.08
N GLY A 281 21.46 20.15 14.43
CA GLY A 281 20.84 20.37 15.74
C GLY A 281 20.15 21.73 15.93
N ALA A 282 20.15 22.60 14.91
CA ALA A 282 19.40 23.85 14.96
C ALA A 282 17.89 23.59 14.74
N ALA A 283 17.08 24.59 15.10
CA ALA A 283 15.65 24.55 14.82
C ALA A 283 15.40 24.76 13.31
N LEU A 284 14.38 24.09 12.80
CA LEU A 284 13.83 24.27 11.46
C LEU A 284 12.31 24.31 11.54
N ALA A 285 11.70 25.28 10.89
CA ALA A 285 10.27 25.26 10.63
C ALA A 285 9.99 25.11 9.12
N VAL A 286 8.99 24.33 8.79
CA VAL A 286 8.48 24.10 7.44
C VAL A 286 7.11 24.71 7.36
N HIS A 287 6.92 25.72 6.53
CA HIS A 287 5.66 26.42 6.35
C HIS A 287 5.13 26.16 4.95
N GLY A 288 3.82 26.09 4.81
CA GLY A 288 3.23 26.00 3.50
C GLY A 288 1.73 26.26 3.48
N ALA A 289 1.21 26.32 2.27
CA ALA A 289 -0.21 26.43 2.02
C ALA A 289 -0.65 25.38 1.01
N VAL A 290 -1.85 24.82 1.20
CA VAL A 290 -2.44 23.82 0.36
C VAL A 290 -3.80 24.31 -0.14
N TYR A 291 -4.05 24.14 -1.42
CA TYR A 291 -5.36 24.36 -2.03
C TYR A 291 -6.22 23.11 -1.86
N SER A 292 -7.47 23.32 -1.45
CA SER A 292 -8.52 22.30 -1.31
C SER A 292 -9.66 22.59 -2.29
N PRO A 293 -9.97 21.72 -3.22
CA PRO A 293 -11.01 21.96 -4.22
C PRO A 293 -12.42 22.00 -3.63
N ASP A 294 -12.64 21.30 -2.52
CA ASP A 294 -13.93 21.14 -1.83
C ASP A 294 -14.03 21.95 -0.52
N GLY A 295 -12.97 22.71 -0.17
CA GLY A 295 -12.95 23.54 1.04
C GLY A 295 -12.85 22.77 2.36
N ARG A 296 -12.57 21.47 2.33
CA ARG A 296 -12.28 20.67 3.53
C ARG A 296 -10.78 20.68 3.85
N ALA A 297 -10.44 20.54 5.12
CA ALA A 297 -9.04 20.51 5.54
C ALA A 297 -8.31 19.31 4.93
N PRO A 298 -7.23 19.53 4.15
CA PRO A 298 -6.44 18.44 3.57
C PRO A 298 -5.57 17.75 4.64
N VAL A 299 -5.14 16.53 4.36
CA VAL A 299 -3.98 15.93 5.05
C VAL A 299 -2.71 16.41 4.34
N VAL A 300 -1.72 16.84 5.10
CA VAL A 300 -0.42 17.27 4.59
C VAL A 300 0.65 16.29 5.07
N LEU A 301 1.41 15.72 4.13
CA LEU A 301 2.54 14.85 4.41
C LEU A 301 3.83 15.61 4.13
N ILE A 302 4.71 15.69 5.13
CA ILE A 302 6.05 16.27 5.00
C ILE A 302 7.09 15.18 5.08
N GLY A 303 7.97 15.11 4.08
CA GLY A 303 9.09 14.19 4.01
C GLY A 303 10.44 14.91 4.03
N LEU A 304 11.41 14.34 4.73
CA LEU A 304 12.82 14.72 4.64
C LEU A 304 13.55 13.61 3.87
N VAL A 305 14.19 13.97 2.77
CA VAL A 305 14.87 13.02 1.87
C VAL A 305 16.29 13.52 1.65
N ARG A 306 17.29 12.64 1.73
CA ARG A 306 18.69 12.99 1.42
C ARG A 306 18.87 13.19 -0.09
N ALA A 307 19.90 13.90 -0.50
CA ALA A 307 20.17 14.20 -1.91
C ALA A 307 20.40 12.97 -2.80
N ASP A 308 20.75 11.82 -2.20
CA ASP A 308 20.85 10.53 -2.88
C ASP A 308 19.50 9.80 -3.03
N GLY A 309 18.42 10.41 -2.52
CA GLY A 309 17.06 9.85 -2.55
C GLY A 309 16.66 9.10 -1.28
N THR A 310 17.59 8.89 -0.33
CA THR A 310 17.31 8.14 0.90
C THR A 310 16.27 8.86 1.77
N PRO A 311 15.11 8.28 2.09
CA PRO A 311 14.16 8.88 3.02
C PRO A 311 14.75 8.87 4.42
N VAL A 312 14.64 10.01 5.08
CA VAL A 312 15.13 10.19 6.43
C VAL A 312 14.01 10.22 7.44
N TYR A 313 12.93 10.93 7.10
CA TYR A 313 11.78 11.11 7.97
C TYR A 313 10.54 11.46 7.14
N GLY A 314 9.37 11.08 7.63
CA GLY A 314 8.09 11.46 7.03
C GLY A 314 7.01 11.46 8.08
N ILE A 315 6.17 12.50 8.08
CA ILE A 315 5.05 12.68 9.00
C ILE A 315 3.89 13.35 8.28
N ALA A 316 2.70 12.89 8.55
CA ALA A 316 1.47 13.49 8.05
C ALA A 316 0.65 14.07 9.20
N THR A 317 -0.15 15.09 8.90
CA THR A 317 -0.95 15.79 9.90
C THR A 317 -1.94 14.87 10.62
N ASP A 318 -2.52 13.87 9.93
CA ASP A 318 -3.42 12.89 10.52
C ASP A 318 -2.71 11.91 11.49
N MET A 319 -1.43 11.62 11.26
CA MET A 319 -0.63 10.76 12.14
C MET A 319 -0.44 11.37 13.53
N ASP A 320 -0.33 12.70 13.60
CA ASP A 320 -0.16 13.45 14.86
C ASP A 320 -1.49 14.02 15.37
N GLY A 321 -2.62 13.74 14.72
CA GLY A 321 -3.91 14.33 15.04
C GLY A 321 -3.95 15.85 14.84
N ALA A 322 -3.04 16.40 14.06
CA ALA A 322 -2.98 17.81 13.71
C ALA A 322 -3.89 18.12 12.51
N GLN A 323 -4.31 19.37 12.41
CA GLN A 323 -5.08 19.84 11.26
C GLN A 323 -4.48 21.13 10.72
N PRO A 324 -4.36 21.26 9.39
CA PRO A 324 -4.04 22.54 8.76
C PRO A 324 -5.10 23.59 9.10
N TRP A 325 -4.67 24.82 9.41
CA TRP A 325 -5.62 25.90 9.70
C TRP A 325 -6.16 26.51 8.42
N ARG A 326 -7.40 26.94 8.45
CA ARG A 326 -8.05 27.60 7.32
C ARG A 326 -7.50 29.02 7.11
N ILE A 327 -7.04 29.33 5.90
CA ILE A 327 -6.65 30.68 5.48
C ILE A 327 -7.85 31.38 4.84
N ASP A 328 -8.54 30.69 3.92
CA ASP A 328 -9.79 31.14 3.29
C ASP A 328 -10.67 29.93 2.92
N ASP A 329 -11.66 30.11 2.04
CA ASP A 329 -12.63 29.07 1.70
C ASP A 329 -12.00 27.82 1.07
N ARG A 330 -10.81 27.96 0.43
CA ARG A 330 -10.13 26.88 -0.29
C ARG A 330 -8.66 26.72 0.03
N HIS A 331 -8.10 27.57 0.89
CA HIS A 331 -6.68 27.47 1.24
C HIS A 331 -6.50 27.15 2.71
N PHE A 332 -5.55 26.28 2.98
CA PHE A 332 -5.19 25.83 4.32
C PHE A 332 -3.69 25.97 4.53
N GLY A 333 -3.32 26.57 5.66
CA GLY A 333 -1.93 26.71 6.07
C GLY A 333 -1.48 25.57 6.97
N PHE A 334 -0.17 25.30 6.96
CA PHE A 334 0.44 24.38 7.89
C PHE A 334 1.82 24.86 8.32
N THR A 335 2.23 24.45 9.50
CA THR A 335 3.60 24.60 9.99
C THR A 335 4.02 23.33 10.71
N LEU A 336 5.14 22.76 10.31
CA LEU A 336 5.82 21.68 11.01
C LEU A 336 7.13 22.21 11.58
N ALA A 337 7.27 22.20 12.91
CA ALA A 337 8.47 22.68 13.58
C ALA A 337 9.33 21.51 14.11
N PHE A 338 10.60 21.55 13.79
CA PHE A 338 11.64 20.73 14.39
C PHE A 338 12.45 21.59 15.37
N PRO A 339 12.21 21.51 16.69
CA PRO A 339 12.96 22.31 17.67
C PRO A 339 14.46 22.02 17.65
N ARG A 340 14.82 20.80 17.28
CA ARG A 340 16.17 20.34 17.00
C ARG A 340 16.13 19.41 15.81
N LEU A 341 16.71 19.81 14.69
CA LEU A 341 16.80 18.98 13.51
C LEU A 341 18.00 18.01 13.67
N PRO A 342 17.78 16.71 13.88
CA PRO A 342 18.84 15.77 14.21
C PRO A 342 19.62 15.28 12.98
N LEU A 343 19.58 16.00 11.86
CA LEU A 343 20.27 15.60 10.63
C LEU A 343 21.78 15.84 10.73
N LEU A 344 22.55 14.90 10.19
CA LEU A 344 23.98 15.07 9.98
C LEU A 344 24.23 15.99 8.77
N PRO A 345 25.42 16.63 8.68
CA PRO A 345 25.75 17.52 7.57
C PRO A 345 25.53 16.87 6.21
N GLY A 346 24.91 17.60 5.29
CA GLY A 346 24.61 17.11 3.95
C GLY A 346 23.53 17.91 3.24
N LYS A 347 23.26 17.53 2.00
CA LYS A 347 22.16 18.09 1.21
C LYS A 347 20.92 17.20 1.34
N TYR A 348 19.80 17.82 1.64
CA TYR A 348 18.50 17.19 1.80
C TYR A 348 17.44 17.92 0.98
N PHE A 349 16.30 17.27 0.81
CA PHE A 349 15.10 17.85 0.25
C PHE A 349 13.97 17.73 1.26
N VAL A 350 13.25 18.82 1.47
CA VAL A 350 11.99 18.84 2.20
C VAL A 350 10.88 18.74 1.17
N ARG A 351 10.09 17.68 1.23
CA ARG A 351 8.97 17.42 0.33
C ARG A 351 7.66 17.63 1.05
N ALA A 352 6.73 18.30 0.41
CA ALA A 352 5.37 18.43 0.88
C ALA A 352 4.41 17.79 -0.14
N HIS A 353 3.47 17.04 0.38
CA HIS A 353 2.43 16.40 -0.42
C HIS A 353 1.07 16.82 0.12
N ALA A 354 0.14 17.12 -0.79
CA ALA A 354 -1.25 17.34 -0.47
C ALA A 354 -2.04 16.06 -0.69
N LEU A 355 -2.81 15.65 0.32
CA LEU A 355 -3.72 14.52 0.26
C LEU A 355 -5.15 15.00 0.50
N ASP A 356 -6.13 14.15 0.15
CA ASP A 356 -7.51 14.38 0.54
C ASP A 356 -7.67 14.34 2.08
N PRO A 357 -8.79 14.83 2.63
CA PRO A 357 -9.02 14.84 4.08
C PRO A 357 -8.96 13.46 4.74
N GLU A 358 -9.16 12.40 3.98
CA GLU A 358 -9.08 11.01 4.42
C GLU A 358 -7.67 10.43 4.33
N GLY A 359 -6.71 11.19 3.77
CA GLY A 359 -5.31 10.75 3.62
C GLY A 359 -5.14 9.57 2.66
N VAL A 360 -6.07 9.38 1.73
CA VAL A 360 -6.10 8.21 0.85
C VAL A 360 -5.32 8.43 -0.44
N ARG A 361 -5.41 9.63 -1.00
CA ARG A 361 -4.83 9.94 -2.30
C ARG A 361 -3.84 11.09 -2.22
N LEU A 362 -2.66 10.85 -2.77
CA LEU A 362 -1.60 11.84 -2.91
C LEU A 362 -1.72 12.54 -4.26
N PHE A 363 -1.89 13.87 -4.23
CA PHE A 363 -2.20 14.66 -5.43
C PHE A 363 -1.01 15.47 -5.95
N ASP A 364 -0.14 15.93 -5.08
CA ASP A 364 0.92 16.85 -5.46
C ASP A 364 2.20 16.61 -4.68
N ASN A 365 3.31 17.06 -5.24
CA ASN A 365 4.65 16.96 -4.65
C ASN A 365 5.42 18.24 -4.92
N VAL A 366 5.68 19.02 -3.88
CA VAL A 366 6.54 20.20 -3.93
C VAL A 366 7.78 19.97 -3.08
N GLU A 367 8.93 20.35 -3.59
CA GLU A 367 10.22 20.08 -2.98
C GLU A 367 11.04 21.36 -2.81
N VAL A 368 11.69 21.53 -1.65
CA VAL A 368 12.61 22.62 -1.36
C VAL A 368 13.93 22.04 -0.85
N THR A 369 15.04 22.57 -1.35
CA THR A 369 16.38 22.16 -0.93
C THR A 369 16.69 22.66 0.49
N LEU A 370 17.26 21.77 1.32
CA LEU A 370 17.78 22.04 2.65
C LEU A 370 19.25 21.61 2.71
N ILE A 371 20.13 22.51 3.08
CA ILE A 371 21.54 22.22 3.35
C ILE A 371 21.74 22.22 4.85
N VAL A 372 22.21 21.10 5.39
CA VAL A 372 22.60 20.98 6.81
C VAL A 372 24.11 21.13 6.90
N GLU A 373 24.56 22.14 7.62
CA GLU A 373 25.97 22.45 7.83
C GLU A 373 26.46 21.94 9.18
N GLY A 374 27.73 21.62 9.27
CA GLY A 374 28.41 21.24 10.51
C GLY A 374 29.61 20.35 10.22
N GLU A 375 30.44 20.21 11.25
CA GLU A 375 31.50 19.23 11.28
C GLU A 375 31.11 18.10 12.22
N THR A 376 31.17 16.85 11.75
CA THR A 376 30.88 15.67 12.56
C THR A 376 31.78 14.51 12.20
N ARG A 377 32.11 13.69 13.20
CA ARG A 377 32.72 12.36 12.98
C ARG A 377 31.69 11.23 13.03
N GLU A 378 30.42 11.59 13.25
CA GLU A 378 29.31 10.63 13.30
C GLU A 378 28.98 10.12 11.89
N LEU A 379 28.65 8.86 11.80
CA LEU A 379 28.28 8.17 10.56
C LEU A 379 26.77 7.93 10.56
N GLY A 380 26.12 8.13 9.40
CA GLY A 380 24.70 7.88 9.24
C GLY A 380 23.93 9.09 8.69
N LEU A 381 22.62 9.13 8.96
CA LEU A 381 21.70 10.16 8.46
C LEU A 381 21.26 11.13 9.55
N ALA A 382 21.15 10.65 10.76
CA ALA A 382 20.64 11.43 11.89
C ALA A 382 21.52 11.26 13.12
N ARG A 383 21.58 12.32 13.91
CA ARG A 383 22.23 12.32 15.20
C ARG A 383 21.26 11.82 16.27
N ILE A 384 21.58 10.69 16.88
CA ILE A 384 20.83 10.15 18.00
C ILE A 384 21.48 10.68 19.28
N GLU A 385 20.71 11.31 20.16
CA GLU A 385 21.24 11.77 21.45
C GLU A 385 21.75 10.59 22.25
N HIS A 386 23.01 10.63 22.65
CA HIS A 386 23.67 9.57 23.40
C HIS A 386 24.73 10.16 24.35
N ALA A 387 25.05 9.40 25.38
CA ALA A 387 26.14 9.70 26.30
C ALA A 387 26.93 8.44 26.61
N TRP A 388 28.25 8.55 26.52
CA TRP A 388 29.14 7.53 27.01
C TRP A 388 29.20 7.63 28.55
N GLN A 389 28.84 6.55 29.25
CA GLN A 389 28.99 6.50 30.70
C GLN A 389 30.41 6.02 31.02
N ALA A 390 31.10 6.73 31.89
CA ALA A 390 32.33 6.23 32.47
C ALA A 390 32.08 4.91 33.20
N ALA A 391 33.03 3.98 33.16
CA ALA A 391 32.92 2.77 33.93
C ALA A 391 32.59 3.13 35.40
N PRO A 392 31.63 2.46 36.02
CA PRO A 392 31.35 2.69 37.45
C PRO A 392 32.67 2.49 38.21
N ALA A 393 33.05 3.49 39.02
CA ALA A 393 34.22 3.38 39.86
C ALA A 393 34.11 2.07 40.65
N VAL A 394 34.95 1.09 40.31
CA VAL A 394 35.06 -0.15 41.06
C VAL A 394 35.46 0.29 42.45
N LYS A 395 34.52 0.27 43.42
CA LYS A 395 34.88 0.33 44.81
C LYS A 395 35.86 -0.79 45.02
N ALA A 396 37.12 -0.45 45.24
CA ALA A 396 38.13 -1.39 45.64
C ALA A 396 37.64 -2.05 46.95
N SER A 397 36.88 -3.12 46.83
CA SER A 397 36.61 -4.00 47.96
C SER A 397 37.92 -4.76 48.20
N ALA A 398 38.56 -4.40 49.29
CA ALA A 398 39.57 -5.24 49.92
C ALA A 398 39.13 -6.69 49.90
N ASP A 399 40.09 -7.56 49.61
CA ASP A 399 40.16 -9.02 49.74
C ASP A 399 40.17 -9.83 48.43
N ILE A 400 41.31 -9.65 47.71
CA ILE A 400 41.86 -10.75 46.92
C ILE A 400 43.07 -11.34 47.71
N ARG A 401 42.87 -11.78 48.92
CA ARG A 401 43.91 -12.51 49.67
C ARG A 401 43.44 -13.86 50.19
N SER A 402 42.37 -14.43 49.67
CA SER A 402 41.92 -15.74 50.16
C SER A 402 41.59 -16.80 49.10
N LEU A 403 42.10 -16.67 47.86
CA LEU A 403 42.00 -17.75 46.85
C LEU A 403 43.39 -18.16 46.35
N GLY A 404 44.24 -18.45 47.28
CA GLY A 404 45.55 -19.04 47.04
C GLY A 404 45.86 -20.13 48.05
N LYS A 405 45.14 -21.27 47.96
CA LYS A 405 45.50 -22.60 48.49
C LYS A 405 44.27 -23.50 48.43
N ILE A 406 44.11 -24.20 47.34
CA ILE A 406 43.89 -25.67 47.25
C ILE A 406 44.12 -26.06 45.79
#